data_bef92fb2987afb88e835526ecf7e25c0
#
_entry.id   bef92fb2987afb88e835526ecf7e25c0
#
_cell.length_a   1.000
_cell.length_b   1.000
_cell.length_c   1.000
_cell.angle_alpha   90.00
_cell.angle_beta   90.00
_cell.angle_gamma   90.00
#
_symmetry.space_group_name_H-M   'P 1'
#
loop_
_entity.id
_entity.type
_entity.pdbx_description
1 polymer ?
#
loop_
_entity_poly.entity_id
_entity_poly.type
_entity_poly.pdbx_seq_one_letter_code
_entity_poly.pdbx_strand_id
1 'polypeptide(L)'
;FKEIRTPVFEHTELFNRSVGDTTDVVQKEMYTFNDNGGRSISLRPEGTAGAVRAYLEHGLHNEALPQKVCYLLSCYRYEKPQAGRLREFHQFGVECFGAGKPSADAEVISLAKSAFDNLGIKNLHLELNSIGCPKCRPKYTAALKEYFSSHADELCDTCRSRLDRNPMRILDCKSPICSAIAADAPTVLDFICDECRDHFDGVGRHLNALGIDFTVNPKIVRGLDYYTRTVFEFVSNDIGAQATVCGGGRYD
;
A
#
# COMPACT_ATOMS: atom_id res chain seq x y z
N PHE A 1 20.68 0.19 -5.13
CA PHE A 1 19.69 -0.91 -5.23
C PHE A 1 20.21 -1.98 -6.20
N LYS A 2 20.11 -3.25 -5.81
CA LYS A 2 20.46 -4.39 -6.65
C LYS A 2 19.19 -4.94 -7.32
N GLU A 3 19.29 -5.35 -8.59
CA GLU A 3 18.14 -5.95 -9.26
C GLU A 3 17.82 -7.32 -8.65
N ILE A 4 16.53 -7.58 -8.40
CA ILE A 4 16.00 -8.88 -8.03
C ILE A 4 14.94 -9.30 -9.06
N ARG A 5 14.97 -10.57 -9.46
CA ARG A 5 14.00 -11.16 -10.38
C ARG A 5 13.28 -12.31 -9.68
N THR A 6 11.98 -12.23 -9.64
CA THR A 6 11.11 -13.24 -9.05
C THR A 6 10.29 -13.94 -10.13
N PRO A 7 9.79 -15.16 -9.89
CA PRO A 7 8.92 -15.85 -10.82
C PRO A 7 7.64 -15.06 -11.16
N VAL A 8 7.09 -15.30 -12.35
CA VAL A 8 5.81 -14.70 -12.79
C VAL A 8 4.64 -15.24 -11.98
N PHE A 9 4.74 -16.47 -11.49
CA PHE A 9 3.72 -17.14 -10.68
C PHE A 9 4.34 -17.66 -9.38
N GLU A 10 3.54 -17.70 -8.35
CA GLU A 10 3.88 -18.16 -7.01
C GLU A 10 2.74 -19.03 -6.46
N HIS A 11 2.98 -19.76 -5.37
CA HIS A 11 1.90 -20.38 -4.62
C HIS A 11 0.89 -19.32 -4.18
N THR A 12 -0.40 -19.58 -4.38
CA THR A 12 -1.50 -18.66 -4.05
C THR A 12 -1.46 -18.21 -2.60
N GLU A 13 -1.04 -19.10 -1.69
CA GLU A 13 -0.91 -18.82 -0.25
C GLU A 13 0.06 -17.67 0.06
N LEU A 14 1.10 -17.47 -0.78
CA LEU A 14 2.02 -16.34 -0.60
C LEU A 14 1.25 -15.01 -0.67
N PHE A 15 0.39 -14.85 -1.64
CA PHE A 15 -0.39 -13.63 -1.81
C PHE A 15 -1.52 -13.51 -0.78
N ASN A 16 -2.22 -14.59 -0.46
CA ASN A 16 -3.25 -14.58 0.56
C ASN A 16 -2.69 -14.10 1.90
N ARG A 17 -1.52 -14.62 2.29
CA ARG A 17 -0.87 -14.26 3.54
C ARG A 17 -0.33 -12.84 3.55
N SER A 18 0.32 -12.39 2.47
CA SER A 18 1.03 -11.11 2.44
C SER A 18 0.12 -9.95 2.04
N VAL A 19 -0.66 -10.10 0.98
CA VAL A 19 -1.55 -9.05 0.46
C VAL A 19 -2.79 -8.88 1.34
N GLY A 20 -3.25 -9.97 1.96
CA GLY A 20 -4.42 -10.03 2.84
C GLY A 20 -5.66 -10.56 2.11
N ASP A 21 -6.26 -11.60 2.69
CA ASP A 21 -7.44 -12.29 2.15
C ASP A 21 -8.73 -11.44 2.13
N THR A 22 -8.75 -10.30 2.80
CA THR A 22 -9.88 -9.35 2.75
C THR A 22 -9.74 -8.28 1.66
N THR A 23 -8.61 -8.23 0.95
CA THR A 23 -8.37 -7.24 -0.09
C THR A 23 -9.08 -7.57 -1.39
N ASP A 24 -9.47 -6.54 -2.15
CA ASP A 24 -10.07 -6.75 -3.48
C ASP A 24 -9.12 -7.47 -4.43
N VAL A 25 -7.81 -7.22 -4.30
CA VAL A 25 -6.78 -7.91 -5.10
C VAL A 25 -6.86 -9.42 -4.93
N VAL A 26 -6.88 -9.91 -3.69
CA VAL A 26 -6.95 -11.36 -3.42
C VAL A 26 -8.32 -11.93 -3.75
N GLN A 27 -9.39 -11.25 -3.38
CA GLN A 27 -10.76 -11.79 -3.54
C GLN A 27 -11.29 -11.79 -4.96
N LYS A 28 -10.84 -10.84 -5.81
CA LYS A 28 -11.49 -10.57 -7.10
C LYS A 28 -10.54 -10.44 -8.27
N GLU A 29 -9.27 -10.10 -8.02
CA GLU A 29 -8.39 -9.64 -9.09
C GLU A 29 -7.23 -10.58 -9.41
N MET A 30 -6.96 -11.59 -8.57
CA MET A 30 -5.91 -12.57 -8.86
C MET A 30 -6.31 -13.54 -9.96
N TYR A 31 -5.37 -13.83 -10.85
CA TYR A 31 -5.44 -14.97 -11.76
C TYR A 31 -4.89 -16.20 -11.05
N THR A 32 -5.78 -17.09 -10.63
CA THR A 32 -5.45 -18.29 -9.86
C THR A 32 -5.88 -19.54 -10.63
N PHE A 33 -5.03 -20.56 -10.64
CA PHE A 33 -5.28 -21.85 -11.29
C PHE A 33 -4.49 -22.97 -10.62
N ASN A 34 -4.85 -24.23 -10.89
CA ASN A 34 -4.08 -25.36 -10.43
C ASN A 34 -3.06 -25.78 -11.48
N ASP A 35 -1.84 -26.09 -11.04
CA ASP A 35 -0.84 -26.71 -11.91
C ASP A 35 -1.11 -28.20 -12.12
N ASN A 36 -0.32 -28.85 -12.96
CA ASN A 36 -0.45 -30.30 -13.24
C ASN A 36 -0.25 -31.19 -12.01
N GLY A 37 0.35 -30.68 -10.94
CA GLY A 37 0.51 -31.35 -9.66
C GLY A 37 -0.61 -31.06 -8.66
N GLY A 38 -1.66 -30.32 -9.07
CA GLY A 38 -2.80 -29.97 -8.22
C GLY A 38 -2.52 -28.84 -7.23
N ARG A 39 -1.39 -28.12 -7.35
CA ARG A 39 -1.05 -27.01 -6.47
C ARG A 39 -1.73 -25.73 -6.95
N SER A 40 -2.32 -24.96 -6.02
CA SER A 40 -2.88 -23.66 -6.35
C SER A 40 -1.77 -22.63 -6.54
N ILE A 41 -1.69 -22.06 -7.73
CA ILE A 41 -0.74 -21.02 -8.11
C ILE A 41 -1.47 -19.80 -8.66
N SER A 42 -0.86 -18.64 -8.49
CA SER A 42 -1.40 -17.36 -8.99
C SER A 42 -0.34 -16.59 -9.77
N LEU A 43 -0.75 -15.92 -10.82
CA LEU A 43 0.08 -14.91 -11.43
C LEU A 43 0.26 -13.74 -10.43
N ARG A 44 1.47 -13.23 -10.31
CA ARG A 44 1.78 -12.16 -9.34
C ARG A 44 0.95 -10.90 -9.60
N PRO A 45 0.16 -10.45 -8.61
CA PRO A 45 -0.61 -9.20 -8.71
C PRO A 45 0.22 -7.97 -8.33
N GLU A 46 1.41 -8.19 -7.75
CA GLU A 46 2.36 -7.16 -7.29
C GLU A 46 3.75 -7.79 -7.08
N GLY A 47 4.79 -6.99 -6.86
CA GLY A 47 6.18 -7.47 -6.79
C GLY A 47 6.70 -7.72 -5.38
N THR A 48 6.14 -7.07 -4.35
CA THR A 48 6.68 -7.05 -2.98
C THR A 48 6.70 -8.44 -2.34
N ALA A 49 5.58 -9.19 -2.43
CA ALA A 49 5.48 -10.53 -1.83
C ALA A 49 6.55 -11.48 -2.35
N GLY A 50 6.78 -11.50 -3.68
CA GLY A 50 7.83 -12.30 -4.28
C GLY A 50 9.24 -11.86 -3.88
N ALA A 51 9.47 -10.55 -3.74
CA ALA A 51 10.74 -10.00 -3.28
C ALA A 51 11.03 -10.37 -1.81
N VAL A 52 10.01 -10.26 -0.93
CA VAL A 52 10.12 -10.67 0.48
C VAL A 52 10.38 -12.17 0.60
N ARG A 53 9.67 -13.01 -0.16
CA ARG A 53 9.91 -14.46 -0.18
C ARG A 53 11.37 -14.77 -0.58
N ALA A 54 11.85 -14.15 -1.65
CA ALA A 54 13.22 -14.36 -2.13
C ALA A 54 14.25 -13.88 -1.09
N TYR A 55 14.00 -12.73 -0.43
CA TYR A 55 14.85 -12.22 0.66
C TYR A 55 14.98 -13.21 1.80
N LEU A 56 13.87 -13.85 2.20
CA LEU A 56 13.86 -14.84 3.28
C LEU A 56 14.48 -16.17 2.86
N GLU A 57 14.09 -16.73 1.71
CA GLU A 57 14.58 -18.04 1.23
C GLU A 57 16.07 -18.07 0.93
N HIS A 58 16.61 -16.96 0.42
CA HIS A 58 18.05 -16.87 0.16
C HIS A 58 18.86 -16.39 1.36
N GLY A 59 18.22 -16.21 2.52
CA GLY A 59 18.90 -15.82 3.76
C GLY A 59 19.54 -14.44 3.71
N LEU A 60 19.05 -13.53 2.86
CA LEU A 60 19.60 -12.17 2.71
C LEU A 60 19.50 -11.34 4.00
N HIS A 61 18.63 -11.73 4.93
CA HIS A 61 18.54 -11.15 6.27
C HIS A 61 19.77 -11.43 7.16
N ASN A 62 20.62 -12.38 6.80
CA ASN A 62 21.88 -12.67 7.46
C ASN A 62 23.06 -11.86 6.91
N GLU A 63 22.86 -11.12 5.84
CA GLU A 63 23.86 -10.25 5.23
C GLU A 63 23.86 -8.86 5.89
N ALA A 64 24.79 -7.99 5.44
CA ALA A 64 24.85 -6.62 5.93
C ALA A 64 23.58 -5.84 5.57
N LEU A 65 22.97 -5.19 6.57
CA LEU A 65 21.77 -4.38 6.41
C LEU A 65 22.11 -2.89 6.31
N PRO A 66 21.29 -2.07 5.64
CA PRO A 66 20.07 -2.46 4.94
C PRO A 66 20.32 -3.11 3.58
N GLN A 67 19.50 -4.10 3.22
CA GLN A 67 19.46 -4.65 1.87
C GLN A 67 18.48 -3.84 1.01
N LYS A 68 18.95 -3.36 -0.14
CA LYS A 68 18.17 -2.51 -1.04
C LYS A 68 18.09 -3.17 -2.40
N VAL A 69 16.89 -3.55 -2.80
CA VAL A 69 16.64 -4.22 -4.09
C VAL A 69 15.64 -3.44 -4.93
N CYS A 70 15.70 -3.65 -6.24
CA CYS A 70 14.75 -3.10 -7.19
C CYS A 70 14.33 -4.18 -8.20
N TYR A 71 13.18 -3.98 -8.79
CA TYR A 71 12.66 -4.88 -9.82
C TYR A 71 11.86 -4.11 -10.88
N LEU A 72 11.81 -4.67 -12.08
CA LEU A 72 10.88 -4.28 -13.14
C LEU A 72 10.16 -5.55 -13.60
N LEU A 73 8.87 -5.64 -13.33
CA LEU A 73 8.11 -6.87 -13.48
C LEU A 73 6.77 -6.62 -14.19
N SER A 74 6.34 -7.60 -15.03
CA SER A 74 4.93 -7.70 -15.40
C SER A 74 4.11 -8.21 -14.22
N CYS A 75 3.00 -7.55 -13.94
CA CYS A 75 2.02 -7.93 -12.92
C CYS A 75 0.65 -8.14 -13.59
N TYR A 76 -0.22 -8.91 -12.93
CA TYR A 76 -1.47 -9.37 -13.52
C TYR A 76 -2.61 -9.19 -12.54
N ARG A 77 -3.66 -8.42 -12.96
CA ARG A 77 -4.89 -8.24 -12.16
C ARG A 77 -6.12 -8.31 -13.05
N TYR A 78 -7.13 -9.03 -12.61
CA TYR A 78 -8.42 -9.12 -13.30
C TYR A 78 -9.26 -7.88 -12.98
N GLU A 79 -8.75 -6.71 -13.35
CA GLU A 79 -9.47 -5.45 -13.21
C GLU A 79 -10.39 -5.19 -14.42
N LYS A 80 -11.37 -4.30 -14.22
CA LYS A 80 -12.15 -3.76 -15.33
C LYS A 80 -11.23 -2.86 -16.17
N PRO A 81 -10.97 -3.22 -17.44
CA PRO A 81 -10.08 -2.43 -18.29
C PRO A 81 -10.60 -0.99 -18.47
N GLN A 82 -9.70 -0.04 -18.31
CA GLN A 82 -9.96 1.37 -18.56
C GLN A 82 -8.63 2.09 -18.84
N ALA A 83 -8.69 3.37 -19.21
CA ALA A 83 -7.49 4.16 -19.43
C ALA A 83 -6.58 4.12 -18.19
N GLY A 84 -5.32 3.73 -18.37
CA GLY A 84 -4.34 3.58 -17.29
C GLY A 84 -4.47 2.32 -16.44
N ARG A 85 -5.44 1.42 -16.70
CA ARG A 85 -5.58 0.13 -16.01
C ARG A 85 -5.70 -1.02 -16.99
N LEU A 86 -4.64 -1.81 -17.07
CA LEU A 86 -4.55 -3.01 -17.89
C LEU A 86 -4.55 -4.25 -16.99
N ARG A 87 -4.93 -5.39 -17.55
CA ARG A 87 -4.88 -6.68 -16.86
C ARG A 87 -3.47 -7.25 -16.74
N GLU A 88 -2.60 -6.91 -17.70
CA GLU A 88 -1.17 -7.02 -17.59
C GLU A 88 -0.58 -5.61 -17.57
N PHE A 89 0.26 -5.32 -16.61
CA PHE A 89 0.91 -4.02 -16.44
C PHE A 89 2.32 -4.21 -15.87
N HIS A 90 3.18 -3.21 -16.04
CA HIS A 90 4.53 -3.26 -15.52
C HIS A 90 4.63 -2.47 -14.22
N GLN A 91 5.32 -3.04 -13.24
CA GLN A 91 5.70 -2.35 -12.02
C GLN A 91 7.21 -2.23 -11.94
N PHE A 92 7.69 -0.99 -11.81
CA PHE A 92 8.99 -0.72 -11.21
C PHE A 92 8.79 -0.59 -9.70
N GLY A 93 9.55 -1.35 -8.92
CA GLY A 93 9.47 -1.30 -7.48
C GLY A 93 10.83 -1.35 -6.83
N VAL A 94 10.90 -0.85 -5.61
CA VAL A 94 12.09 -0.89 -4.76
C VAL A 94 11.68 -1.35 -3.35
N GLU A 95 12.53 -2.16 -2.75
CA GLU A 95 12.36 -2.61 -1.36
C GLU A 95 13.63 -2.29 -0.57
N CYS A 96 13.45 -1.85 0.67
CA CYS A 96 14.54 -1.55 1.59
C CYS A 96 14.34 -2.36 2.89
N PHE A 97 15.09 -3.45 3.04
CA PHE A 97 14.97 -4.36 4.17
C PHE A 97 15.96 -4.01 5.28
N GLY A 98 15.52 -4.13 6.54
CA GLY A 98 16.38 -3.98 7.70
C GLY A 98 16.69 -2.53 8.10
N ALA A 99 15.89 -1.56 7.65
CA ALA A 99 16.05 -0.15 8.00
C ALA A 99 14.84 0.38 8.77
N GLY A 100 14.94 0.46 10.09
CA GLY A 100 13.84 0.87 10.98
C GLY A 100 13.64 2.39 11.16
N LYS A 101 14.51 3.24 10.61
CA LYS A 101 14.50 4.69 10.84
C LYS A 101 13.65 5.44 9.80
N PRO A 102 13.08 6.62 10.15
CA PRO A 102 12.31 7.45 9.22
C PRO A 102 13.06 7.87 7.94
N SER A 103 14.40 7.94 8.03
CA SER A 103 15.26 8.25 6.89
C SER A 103 15.15 7.24 5.74
N ALA A 104 14.86 5.97 6.04
CA ALA A 104 14.67 4.95 5.01
C ALA A 104 13.37 5.18 4.22
N ASP A 105 12.31 5.60 4.89
CA ASP A 105 11.03 5.94 4.25
C ASP A 105 11.23 7.15 3.32
N ALA A 106 11.89 8.19 3.83
CA ALA A 106 12.20 9.38 3.04
C ALA A 106 13.13 9.06 1.85
N GLU A 107 14.09 8.15 2.00
CA GLU A 107 14.95 7.69 0.90
C GLU A 107 14.14 7.02 -0.22
N VAL A 108 13.22 6.12 0.12
CA VAL A 108 12.37 5.44 -0.87
C VAL A 108 11.45 6.45 -1.58
N ILE A 109 10.86 7.38 -0.83
CA ILE A 109 10.02 8.44 -1.39
C ILE A 109 10.83 9.35 -2.32
N SER A 110 12.04 9.75 -1.91
CA SER A 110 12.91 10.61 -2.72
C SER A 110 13.38 9.93 -4.00
N LEU A 111 13.60 8.61 -3.96
CA LEU A 111 13.93 7.82 -5.15
C LEU A 111 12.76 7.84 -6.15
N ALA A 112 11.53 7.64 -5.68
CA ALA A 112 10.36 7.71 -6.55
C ALA A 112 10.21 9.11 -7.17
N LYS A 113 10.34 10.18 -6.36
CA LYS A 113 10.33 11.56 -6.85
C LYS A 113 11.40 11.80 -7.93
N SER A 114 12.64 11.38 -7.65
CA SER A 114 13.75 11.53 -8.59
C SER A 114 13.52 10.75 -9.89
N ALA A 115 12.93 9.55 -9.81
CA ALA A 115 12.58 8.78 -11.00
C ALA A 115 11.56 9.51 -11.87
N PHE A 116 10.51 10.09 -11.26
CA PHE A 116 9.51 10.87 -11.99
C PHE A 116 10.11 12.13 -12.63
N ASP A 117 10.95 12.85 -11.90
CA ASP A 117 11.62 14.04 -12.43
C ASP A 117 12.49 13.70 -13.65
N ASN A 118 13.26 12.62 -13.58
CA ASN A 118 14.11 12.15 -14.68
C ASN A 118 13.29 11.65 -15.89
N LEU A 119 12.11 11.11 -15.66
CA LEU A 119 11.17 10.71 -16.72
C LEU A 119 10.39 11.91 -17.28
N GLY A 120 10.54 13.10 -16.72
CA GLY A 120 9.80 14.30 -17.13
C GLY A 120 8.33 14.28 -16.75
N ILE A 121 7.92 13.42 -15.81
CA ILE A 121 6.55 13.36 -15.31
C ILE A 121 6.36 14.50 -14.30
N LYS A 122 5.47 15.43 -14.65
CA LYS A 122 5.19 16.65 -13.87
C LYS A 122 3.83 16.57 -13.20
N ASN A 123 3.51 17.59 -12.39
CA ASN A 123 2.19 17.73 -11.74
C ASN A 123 1.84 16.57 -10.80
N LEU A 124 2.84 16.01 -10.13
CA LEU A 124 2.65 15.00 -9.09
C LEU A 124 2.64 15.65 -7.71
N HIS A 125 1.65 15.28 -6.91
CA HIS A 125 1.56 15.65 -5.49
C HIS A 125 1.91 14.44 -4.64
N LEU A 126 2.79 14.62 -3.67
CA LEU A 126 3.08 13.61 -2.66
C LEU A 126 2.06 13.74 -1.53
N GLU A 127 1.31 12.70 -1.31
CA GLU A 127 0.44 12.55 -0.16
C GLU A 127 1.04 11.55 0.82
N LEU A 128 1.02 11.88 2.11
CA LEU A 128 1.62 11.10 3.18
C LEU A 128 0.59 10.83 4.27
N ASN A 129 0.61 9.63 4.83
CA ASN A 129 -0.18 9.26 6.00
C ASN A 129 0.58 8.27 6.88
N SER A 130 0.09 8.09 8.10
CA SER A 130 0.46 6.96 8.97
C SER A 130 -0.78 6.09 9.21
N ILE A 131 -0.66 4.80 9.01
CA ILE A 131 -1.74 3.85 9.37
C ILE A 131 -1.51 3.21 10.74
N GLY A 132 -0.57 3.75 11.51
CA GLY A 132 -0.21 3.25 12.84
C GLY A 132 0.46 1.88 12.81
N CYS A 133 0.89 1.43 13.98
CA CYS A 133 1.46 0.10 14.19
C CYS A 133 0.40 -0.86 14.76
N PRO A 134 0.72 -2.17 14.94
CA PRO A 134 -0.21 -3.13 15.55
C PRO A 134 -0.75 -2.72 16.93
N LYS A 135 -0.04 -1.88 17.68
CA LYS A 135 -0.52 -1.35 18.98
C LYS A 135 -1.56 -0.24 18.81
N CYS A 136 -1.48 0.55 17.73
CA CYS A 136 -2.38 1.67 17.46
C CYS A 136 -3.69 1.22 16.82
N ARG A 137 -3.61 0.28 15.86
CA ARG A 137 -4.74 -0.15 15.02
C ARG A 137 -5.99 -0.59 15.77
N PRO A 138 -5.93 -1.38 16.86
CA PRO A 138 -7.15 -1.84 17.53
C PRO A 138 -8.02 -0.70 18.02
N LYS A 139 -7.42 0.35 18.60
CA LYS A 139 -8.16 1.53 19.09
C LYS A 139 -8.80 2.31 17.94
N TYR A 140 -8.03 2.54 16.86
CA TYR A 140 -8.54 3.22 15.68
C TYR A 140 -9.64 2.43 14.98
N THR A 141 -9.45 1.12 14.81
CA THR A 141 -10.47 0.23 14.21
C THR A 141 -11.76 0.22 15.01
N ALA A 142 -11.67 0.23 16.35
CA ALA A 142 -12.85 0.31 17.23
C ALA A 142 -13.60 1.64 17.03
N ALA A 143 -12.88 2.77 17.00
CA ALA A 143 -13.48 4.08 16.77
C ALA A 143 -14.12 4.20 15.38
N LEU A 144 -13.48 3.68 14.35
CA LEU A 144 -14.06 3.63 13.00
C LEU A 144 -15.31 2.74 12.95
N LYS A 145 -15.28 1.57 13.62
CA LYS A 145 -16.43 0.67 13.67
C LYS A 145 -17.60 1.33 14.38
N GLU A 146 -17.37 1.98 15.50
CA GLU A 146 -18.39 2.74 16.22
C GLU A 146 -18.99 3.84 15.34
N TYR A 147 -18.14 4.66 14.72
CA TYR A 147 -18.57 5.75 13.84
C TYR A 147 -19.39 5.23 12.65
N PHE A 148 -18.89 4.27 11.89
CA PHE A 148 -19.61 3.76 10.73
C PHE A 148 -20.83 2.92 11.07
N SER A 149 -20.90 2.32 12.27
CA SER A 149 -22.10 1.62 12.73
C SER A 149 -23.29 2.55 12.90
N SER A 150 -23.06 3.81 13.29
CA SER A 150 -24.12 4.82 13.39
C SER A 150 -24.70 5.24 12.03
N HIS A 151 -23.98 4.94 10.94
CA HIS A 151 -24.36 5.21 9.55
C HIS A 151 -24.63 3.94 8.72
N ALA A 152 -24.79 2.76 9.37
CA ALA A 152 -24.82 1.47 8.70
C ALA A 152 -25.89 1.38 7.59
N ASP A 153 -27.06 1.99 7.81
CA ASP A 153 -28.18 1.97 6.85
C ASP A 153 -27.90 2.81 5.57
N GLU A 154 -26.99 3.79 5.68
CA GLU A 154 -26.62 4.67 4.57
C GLU A 154 -25.45 4.11 3.76
N LEU A 155 -24.68 3.17 4.31
CA LEU A 155 -23.54 2.57 3.63
C LEU A 155 -23.97 1.67 2.47
N CYS A 156 -23.17 1.66 1.39
CA CYS A 156 -23.35 0.69 0.32
C CYS A 156 -23.07 -0.74 0.82
N ASP A 157 -23.58 -1.76 0.10
CA ASP A 157 -23.47 -3.17 0.50
C ASP A 157 -22.03 -3.63 0.74
N THR A 158 -21.10 -3.17 -0.09
CA THR A 158 -19.66 -3.45 0.09
C THR A 158 -19.14 -2.85 1.39
N CYS A 159 -19.52 -1.62 1.74
CA CYS A 159 -19.08 -0.98 2.96
C CYS A 159 -19.74 -1.60 4.21
N ARG A 160 -21.00 -2.01 4.12
CA ARG A 160 -21.64 -2.80 5.19
C ARG A 160 -20.88 -4.10 5.46
N SER A 161 -20.46 -4.82 4.43
CA SER A 161 -19.66 -6.04 4.60
C SER A 161 -18.26 -5.79 5.16
N ARG A 162 -17.69 -4.61 4.92
CA ARG A 162 -16.37 -4.18 5.43
C ARG A 162 -16.41 -3.75 6.89
N LEU A 163 -17.56 -3.35 7.40
CA LEU A 163 -17.73 -2.82 8.76
C LEU A 163 -17.16 -3.77 9.82
N ASP A 164 -17.41 -5.06 9.68
CA ASP A 164 -16.92 -6.08 10.62
C ASP A 164 -15.51 -6.60 10.30
N ARG A 165 -15.13 -6.59 9.03
CA ARG A 165 -13.88 -7.20 8.58
C ARG A 165 -12.72 -6.22 8.54
N ASN A 166 -12.93 -5.06 7.91
CA ASN A 166 -11.89 -4.04 7.75
C ASN A 166 -12.52 -2.65 7.54
N PRO A 167 -12.97 -1.98 8.62
CA PRO A 167 -13.65 -0.68 8.51
C PRO A 167 -12.76 0.42 7.92
N MET A 168 -11.43 0.30 7.98
CA MET A 168 -10.52 1.25 7.33
C MET A 168 -10.75 1.31 5.81
N ARG A 169 -11.17 0.22 5.17
CA ARG A 169 -11.47 0.19 3.73
C ARG A 169 -12.74 0.96 3.34
N ILE A 170 -13.54 1.40 4.30
CA ILE A 170 -14.68 2.27 4.04
C ILE A 170 -14.22 3.69 3.68
N LEU A 171 -13.08 4.13 4.24
CA LEU A 171 -12.47 5.44 3.97
C LEU A 171 -12.11 5.64 2.48
N ASP A 172 -11.80 4.58 1.75
CA ASP A 172 -11.47 4.60 0.33
C ASP A 172 -12.65 4.20 -0.58
N CYS A 173 -13.88 4.27 -0.08
CA CYS A 173 -15.06 3.93 -0.89
C CYS A 173 -15.32 4.98 -1.96
N LYS A 174 -15.54 4.52 -3.19
CA LYS A 174 -15.84 5.40 -4.34
C LYS A 174 -17.32 5.79 -4.46
N SER A 175 -18.21 5.21 -3.62
CA SER A 175 -19.61 5.65 -3.53
C SER A 175 -19.69 7.08 -2.99
N PRO A 176 -20.39 8.01 -3.66
CA PRO A 176 -20.50 9.38 -3.16
C PRO A 176 -21.05 9.49 -1.74
N ILE A 177 -22.02 8.65 -1.37
CA ILE A 177 -22.61 8.62 -0.02
C ILE A 177 -21.57 8.16 1.00
N CYS A 178 -20.93 7.01 0.76
CA CYS A 178 -19.91 6.49 1.68
C CYS A 178 -18.70 7.45 1.79
N SER A 179 -18.30 8.09 0.69
CA SER A 179 -17.21 9.07 0.69
C SER A 179 -17.57 10.32 1.50
N ALA A 180 -18.84 10.78 1.44
CA ALA A 180 -19.32 11.90 2.23
C ALA A 180 -19.30 11.54 3.74
N ILE A 181 -19.83 10.37 4.12
CA ILE A 181 -19.77 9.88 5.50
C ILE A 181 -18.32 9.75 5.97
N ALA A 182 -17.44 9.20 5.15
CA ALA A 182 -16.03 9.03 5.47
C ALA A 182 -15.26 10.36 5.61
N ALA A 183 -15.83 11.48 5.16
CA ALA A 183 -15.19 12.79 5.29
C ALA A 183 -15.05 13.22 6.76
N ASP A 184 -16.02 12.87 7.59
CA ASP A 184 -16.10 13.26 9.00
C ASP A 184 -15.66 12.11 9.94
N ALA A 185 -15.17 11.00 9.40
CA ALA A 185 -14.70 9.87 10.18
C ALA A 185 -13.45 10.22 11.00
N PRO A 186 -13.26 9.58 12.18
CA PRO A 186 -12.03 9.73 12.96
C PRO A 186 -10.78 9.48 12.14
N THR A 187 -9.73 10.28 12.37
CA THR A 187 -8.47 10.13 11.66
C THR A 187 -7.50 9.21 12.40
N VAL A 188 -6.72 8.41 11.69
CA VAL A 188 -5.74 7.52 12.32
C VAL A 188 -4.69 8.29 13.13
N LEU A 189 -4.39 9.52 12.74
CA LEU A 189 -3.37 10.36 13.39
C LEU A 189 -3.73 10.74 14.84
N ASP A 190 -5.02 10.68 15.20
CA ASP A 190 -5.48 10.91 16.57
C ASP A 190 -5.30 9.68 17.48
N PHE A 191 -5.00 8.51 16.90
CA PHE A 191 -4.89 7.22 17.60
C PHE A 191 -3.49 6.61 17.57
N ILE A 192 -2.54 7.23 16.89
CA ILE A 192 -1.16 6.71 16.82
C ILE A 192 -0.43 6.93 18.15
N CYS A 193 0.41 5.95 18.53
CA CYS A 193 1.27 6.07 19.71
C CYS A 193 2.44 7.03 19.46
N ASP A 194 3.13 7.43 20.54
CA ASP A 194 4.25 8.38 20.45
C ASP A 194 5.35 7.89 19.51
N GLU A 195 5.70 6.59 19.52
CA GLU A 195 6.66 6.01 18.59
C GLU A 195 6.25 6.21 17.11
N CYS A 196 4.96 6.04 16.81
CA CYS A 196 4.45 6.23 15.45
C CYS A 196 4.41 7.71 15.07
N ARG A 197 4.10 8.59 16.03
CA ARG A 197 4.12 10.05 15.84
C ARG A 197 5.54 10.54 15.58
N ASP A 198 6.48 10.17 16.44
CA ASP A 198 7.89 10.54 16.27
C ASP A 198 8.47 10.05 14.95
N HIS A 199 8.07 8.83 14.53
CA HIS A 199 8.46 8.27 13.24
C HIS A 199 7.88 9.09 12.09
N PHE A 200 6.58 9.37 12.11
CA PHE A 200 5.88 10.13 11.08
C PHE A 200 6.45 11.54 10.94
N ASP A 201 6.65 12.24 12.07
CA ASP A 201 7.26 13.55 12.11
C ASP A 201 8.72 13.51 11.60
N GLY A 202 9.43 12.41 11.91
CA GLY A 202 10.78 12.16 11.40
C GLY A 202 10.81 12.05 9.87
N VAL A 203 9.85 11.34 9.26
CA VAL A 203 9.73 11.27 7.80
C VAL A 203 9.50 12.65 7.22
N GLY A 204 8.57 13.43 7.78
CA GLY A 204 8.30 14.81 7.34
C GLY A 204 9.53 15.70 7.42
N ARG A 205 10.31 15.64 8.53
CA ARG A 205 11.56 16.40 8.66
C ARG A 205 12.58 16.04 7.58
N HIS A 206 12.74 14.75 7.26
CA HIS A 206 13.67 14.31 6.21
C HIS A 206 13.21 14.76 4.82
N LEU A 207 11.92 14.67 4.51
CA LEU A 207 11.38 15.14 3.23
C LEU A 207 11.56 16.64 3.06
N ASN A 208 11.27 17.44 4.09
CA ASN A 208 11.50 18.88 4.09
C ASN A 208 12.98 19.23 3.88
N ALA A 209 13.90 18.49 4.53
CA ALA A 209 15.33 18.68 4.34
C ALA A 209 15.81 18.34 2.91
N LEU A 210 15.08 17.47 2.21
CA LEU A 210 15.31 17.12 0.80
C LEU A 210 14.61 18.09 -0.17
N GLY A 211 13.86 19.08 0.33
CA GLY A 211 13.06 20.00 -0.49
C GLY A 211 11.88 19.30 -1.19
N ILE A 212 11.34 18.22 -0.61
CA ILE A 212 10.21 17.49 -1.14
C ILE A 212 8.95 17.91 -0.37
N ASP A 213 8.09 18.65 -1.05
CA ASP A 213 6.78 19.05 -0.52
C ASP A 213 5.84 17.86 -0.45
N PHE A 214 5.02 17.81 0.60
CA PHE A 214 4.00 16.79 0.79
C PHE A 214 2.76 17.34 1.49
N THR A 215 1.64 16.66 1.30
CA THR A 215 0.39 16.92 2.01
C THR A 215 0.06 15.72 2.89
N VAL A 216 -0.35 15.96 4.13
CA VAL A 216 -0.87 14.89 5.00
C VAL A 216 -2.31 14.60 4.59
N ASN A 217 -2.55 13.38 4.12
CA ASN A 217 -3.89 12.91 3.75
C ASN A 217 -4.31 11.72 4.63
N PRO A 218 -5.09 11.94 5.70
CA PRO A 218 -5.49 10.88 6.62
C PRO A 218 -6.44 9.83 6.00
N LYS A 219 -6.93 10.07 4.77
CA LYS A 219 -7.81 9.15 4.05
C LYS A 219 -7.05 8.11 3.22
N ILE A 220 -5.72 8.20 3.12
CA ILE A 220 -4.94 7.17 2.42
C ILE A 220 -5.05 5.87 3.19
N VAL A 221 -5.71 4.89 2.56
CA VAL A 221 -5.75 3.49 2.97
C VAL A 221 -5.25 2.67 1.80
N ARG A 222 -4.15 1.96 1.99
CA ARG A 222 -3.54 1.16 0.92
C ARG A 222 -4.39 -0.09 0.64
N GLY A 223 -4.34 -0.54 -0.62
CA GLY A 223 -5.04 -1.73 -1.09
C GLY A 223 -4.47 -3.07 -0.59
N LEU A 224 -3.42 -3.05 0.21
CA LEU A 224 -2.65 -4.21 0.68
C LEU A 224 -2.50 -4.12 2.20
N ASP A 225 -2.74 -5.22 2.90
CA ASP A 225 -2.87 -5.22 4.36
C ASP A 225 -1.53 -5.30 5.11
N TYR A 226 -0.42 -5.53 4.41
CA TYR A 226 0.90 -5.66 5.03
C TYR A 226 1.49 -4.33 5.54
N TYR A 227 0.96 -3.19 5.12
CA TYR A 227 1.52 -1.90 5.52
C TYR A 227 1.38 -1.61 7.01
N THR A 228 2.36 -0.89 7.54
CA THR A 228 2.40 -0.36 8.90
C THR A 228 3.05 1.02 8.91
N ARG A 229 2.71 1.86 9.90
CA ARG A 229 3.27 3.22 10.05
C ARG A 229 3.10 4.05 8.77
N THR A 230 4.19 4.42 8.11
CA THR A 230 4.20 5.32 6.94
C THR A 230 3.58 4.67 5.71
N VAL A 231 2.66 5.38 5.08
CA VAL A 231 2.16 5.11 3.74
C VAL A 231 2.19 6.40 2.92
N PHE A 232 2.39 6.28 1.61
CA PHE A 232 2.45 7.43 0.72
C PHE A 232 1.88 7.11 -0.66
N GLU A 233 1.46 8.17 -1.35
CA GLU A 233 1.04 8.13 -2.74
C GLU A 233 1.56 9.35 -3.49
N PHE A 234 2.05 9.12 -4.72
CA PHE A 234 2.20 10.20 -5.70
C PHE A 234 0.95 10.22 -6.56
N VAL A 235 0.26 11.35 -6.50
CA VAL A 235 -1.04 11.56 -7.14
C VAL A 235 -0.91 12.57 -8.25
N SER A 236 -1.51 12.29 -9.41
CA SER A 236 -1.58 13.22 -10.54
C SER A 236 -3.02 13.67 -10.77
N ASN A 237 -3.22 14.96 -10.98
CA ASN A 237 -4.52 15.50 -11.36
C ASN A 237 -4.83 15.33 -12.86
N ASP A 238 -3.83 14.87 -13.65
CA ASP A 238 -3.93 14.80 -15.12
C ASP A 238 -4.52 13.47 -15.62
N ILE A 239 -4.68 12.44 -14.74
CA ILE A 239 -5.07 11.08 -15.12
C ILE A 239 -6.51 10.71 -14.71
N GLY A 240 -7.35 11.68 -14.36
CA GLY A 240 -8.75 11.45 -14.01
C GLY A 240 -8.96 10.71 -12.67
N ALA A 241 -9.96 9.83 -12.59
CA ALA A 241 -10.39 9.19 -11.34
C ALA A 241 -9.36 8.22 -10.70
N GLN A 242 -8.29 7.87 -11.41
CA GLN A 242 -7.22 6.98 -10.96
C GLN A 242 -5.90 7.75 -10.77
N ALA A 243 -5.98 8.76 -9.95
CA ALA A 243 -4.92 9.74 -9.76
C ALA A 243 -3.59 9.19 -9.20
N THR A 244 -3.58 8.04 -8.52
CA THR A 244 -2.36 7.48 -7.92
C THR A 244 -1.45 6.83 -8.96
N VAL A 245 -0.29 7.43 -9.19
CA VAL A 245 0.75 6.95 -10.13
C VAL A 245 1.69 5.97 -9.46
N CYS A 246 2.02 6.21 -8.19
CA CYS A 246 2.91 5.39 -7.40
C CYS A 246 2.43 5.40 -5.95
N GLY A 247 2.60 4.31 -5.27
CA GLY A 247 2.30 4.25 -3.86
C GLY A 247 3.13 3.20 -3.16
N GLY A 248 3.38 3.46 -1.90
CA GLY A 248 4.18 2.58 -1.07
C GLY A 248 3.97 2.85 0.41
N GLY A 249 4.83 2.25 1.20
CA GLY A 249 4.83 2.41 2.64
C GLY A 249 5.73 1.42 3.32
N ARG A 250 5.76 1.51 4.63
CA ARG A 250 6.51 0.59 5.49
C ARG A 250 5.70 -0.69 5.73
N TYR A 251 6.40 -1.77 5.88
CA TYR A 251 5.86 -3.05 6.36
C TYR A 251 6.89 -3.73 7.29
N ASP A 252 6.43 -4.64 8.15
CA ASP A 252 7.25 -5.39 9.14
C ASP A 252 7.22 -6.88 8.84
#